data_39ebaa6d65c2be9217d05953bb74591b
#
_entry.id   39ebaa6d65c2be9217d05953bb74591b
#
_cell.length_a   1.000
_cell.length_b   1.000
_cell.length_c   1.000
_cell.angle_alpha   90.00
_cell.angle_beta   90.00
_cell.angle_gamma   90.00
#
_symmetry.space_group_name_H-M   'P 1'
#
loop_
_entity.id
_entity.type
_entity.pdbx_description
1 polymer ?
#
loop_
_entity_poly.entity_id
_entity_poly.type
_entity_poly.pdbx_seq_one_letter_code
_entity_poly.pdbx_strand_id
1 'polypeptide(L)'
;MRHAGDLDLLIHPDRLAVADEALRRAGYRRSLPDFELTPRQWREFQRLKHEFEYFNDVTQVRIEVEWRLEGLAGQPFADWLARGRRETLGGEEIVRLPTETEFFYLFVHGAGHGWFRLFWLVDVALLLMREGVDWAALIRAARASRVEAHVWQGARLAEMLLQIPLPDALRVPVSQAVRVDWLTNEALGAMSACETGRKGLPELFRQTRYQLHLRQGWPAKAAVLRPRLMSPANWKMLRLSDRWVALYYLAAPFQIG
;
A
#
# COMPACT_ATOMS: atom_id res chain seq x y z
N MET A 1 -17.11 -3.04 -17.48
CA MET A 1 -17.10 -3.32 -16.03
C MET A 1 -15.68 -3.65 -15.64
N ARG A 2 -15.12 -2.94 -14.66
CA ARG A 2 -13.80 -3.23 -14.11
C ARG A 2 -13.93 -4.36 -13.10
N HIS A 3 -13.13 -5.41 -13.22
CA HIS A 3 -13.06 -6.46 -12.21
C HIS A 3 -12.24 -5.90 -11.04
N ALA A 4 -12.88 -5.67 -9.90
CA ALA A 4 -12.16 -5.39 -8.65
C ALA A 4 -11.58 -6.72 -8.16
N GLY A 5 -10.26 -6.79 -7.99
CA GLY A 5 -9.61 -8.02 -7.49
C GLY A 5 -9.76 -8.19 -5.99
N ASP A 6 -9.94 -7.08 -5.29
CA ASP A 6 -9.98 -6.94 -3.85
C ASP A 6 -10.85 -5.74 -3.45
N LEU A 7 -11.21 -5.69 -2.18
CA LEU A 7 -11.94 -4.59 -1.56
C LEU A 7 -11.13 -4.11 -0.35
N ASP A 8 -10.64 -2.88 -0.42
CA ASP A 8 -9.84 -2.25 0.63
C ASP A 8 -10.76 -1.54 1.62
N LEU A 9 -10.71 -1.91 2.89
CA LEU A 9 -11.49 -1.34 3.97
C LEU A 9 -10.57 -0.71 5.02
N LEU A 10 -10.62 0.60 5.17
CA LEU A 10 -9.89 1.29 6.23
C LEU A 10 -10.69 1.26 7.52
N ILE A 11 -10.15 0.61 8.54
CA ILE A 11 -10.79 0.39 9.84
C ILE A 11 -9.94 1.03 10.96
N HIS A 12 -10.60 1.68 11.92
CA HIS A 12 -9.89 2.19 13.10
C HIS A 12 -9.16 1.06 13.84
N PRO A 13 -7.89 1.24 14.25
CA PRO A 13 -7.10 0.16 14.90
C PRO A 13 -7.81 -0.53 16.07
N ASP A 14 -8.56 0.23 16.89
CA ASP A 14 -9.30 -0.32 18.04
C ASP A 14 -10.51 -1.17 17.63
N ARG A 15 -10.91 -1.15 16.36
CA ARG A 15 -12.04 -1.91 15.82
C ARG A 15 -11.63 -3.15 15.03
N LEU A 16 -10.35 -3.40 14.88
CA LEU A 16 -9.84 -4.53 14.08
C LEU A 16 -10.31 -5.89 14.60
N ALA A 17 -10.39 -6.09 15.91
CA ALA A 17 -10.89 -7.34 16.47
C ALA A 17 -12.39 -7.55 16.16
N VAL A 18 -13.17 -6.47 16.18
CA VAL A 18 -14.60 -6.52 15.82
C VAL A 18 -14.77 -6.81 14.32
N ALA A 19 -13.93 -6.19 13.48
CA ALA A 19 -13.93 -6.44 12.04
C ALA A 19 -13.51 -7.89 11.72
N ASP A 20 -12.46 -8.42 12.37
CA ASP A 20 -12.05 -9.83 12.23
C ASP A 20 -13.19 -10.80 12.55
N GLU A 21 -13.88 -10.56 13.67
CA GLU A 21 -15.01 -11.40 14.08
C GLU A 21 -16.20 -11.29 13.10
N ALA A 22 -16.53 -10.09 12.65
CA ALA A 22 -17.61 -9.86 11.68
C ALA A 22 -17.35 -10.55 10.34
N LEU A 23 -16.12 -10.43 9.81
CA LEU A 23 -15.71 -11.08 8.56
C LEU A 23 -15.73 -12.61 8.68
N ARG A 24 -15.25 -13.17 9.80
CA ARG A 24 -15.31 -14.61 10.04
C ARG A 24 -16.76 -15.12 10.09
N ARG A 25 -17.68 -14.40 10.73
CA ARG A 25 -19.11 -14.74 10.74
C ARG A 25 -19.73 -14.67 9.34
N ALA A 26 -19.23 -13.75 8.49
CA ALA A 26 -19.64 -13.63 7.08
C ALA A 26 -19.00 -14.69 6.16
N GLY A 27 -18.27 -15.67 6.70
CA GLY A 27 -17.67 -16.76 5.95
C GLY A 27 -16.31 -16.44 5.33
N TYR A 28 -15.67 -15.36 5.74
CA TYR A 28 -14.31 -15.06 5.34
C TYR A 28 -13.31 -15.73 6.29
N ARG A 29 -12.25 -16.31 5.73
CA ARG A 29 -11.08 -16.73 6.50
C ARG A 29 -9.96 -15.72 6.35
N ARG A 30 -9.23 -15.45 7.41
CA ARG A 30 -8.03 -14.62 7.31
C ARG A 30 -6.94 -15.39 6.56
N SER A 31 -6.41 -14.81 5.49
CA SER A 31 -5.37 -15.37 4.63
C SER A 31 -3.98 -14.79 4.92
N LEU A 32 -3.92 -13.57 5.50
CA LEU A 32 -2.68 -12.95 5.97
C LEU A 32 -2.90 -12.28 7.34
N PRO A 33 -2.25 -12.78 8.41
CA PRO A 33 -1.60 -14.09 8.51
C PRO A 33 -2.63 -15.23 8.55
N ASP A 34 -2.29 -16.37 7.98
CA ASP A 34 -3.15 -17.57 7.89
C ASP A 34 -3.12 -18.47 9.14
N PHE A 35 -2.75 -17.87 10.28
CA PHE A 35 -2.69 -18.53 11.59
C PHE A 35 -3.15 -17.59 12.70
N GLU A 36 -3.51 -18.17 13.86
CA GLU A 36 -3.94 -17.37 15.00
C GLU A 36 -2.74 -16.70 15.68
N LEU A 37 -2.91 -15.40 15.93
CA LEU A 37 -1.91 -14.58 16.60
C LEU A 37 -2.14 -14.54 18.10
N THR A 38 -1.07 -14.66 18.88
CA THR A 38 -1.12 -14.32 20.32
C THR A 38 -1.37 -12.81 20.48
N PRO A 39 -1.83 -12.33 21.66
CA PRO A 39 -2.02 -10.89 21.88
C PRO A 39 -0.78 -10.04 21.63
N ARG A 40 0.41 -10.60 21.87
CA ARG A 40 1.67 -9.90 21.59
C ARG A 40 1.99 -9.88 20.09
N GLN A 41 1.82 -11.02 19.41
CA GLN A 41 1.98 -11.11 17.97
C GLN A 41 1.01 -10.20 17.23
N TRP A 42 -0.24 -10.07 17.69
CA TRP A 42 -1.23 -9.14 17.16
C TRP A 42 -0.72 -7.70 17.19
N ARG A 43 -0.21 -7.24 18.34
CA ARG A 43 0.37 -5.89 18.46
C ARG A 43 1.59 -5.68 17.57
N GLU A 44 2.49 -6.68 17.51
CA GLU A 44 3.67 -6.60 16.64
C GLU A 44 3.28 -6.63 15.15
N PHE A 45 2.29 -7.43 14.78
CA PHE A 45 1.77 -7.47 13.42
C PHE A 45 1.24 -6.09 13.00
N GLN A 46 0.45 -5.44 13.86
CA GLN A 46 -0.06 -4.09 13.61
C GLN A 46 1.06 -3.04 13.46
N ARG A 47 2.20 -3.22 14.11
CA ARG A 47 3.36 -2.34 13.95
C ARG A 47 4.12 -2.56 12.65
N LEU A 48 4.19 -3.81 12.20
CA LEU A 48 4.99 -4.22 11.04
C LEU A 48 4.22 -4.13 9.73
N LYS A 49 2.95 -4.44 9.78
CA LYS A 49 2.03 -4.47 8.64
C LYS A 49 1.01 -3.36 8.76
N HIS A 50 0.26 -3.12 7.71
CA HIS A 50 -0.81 -2.12 7.66
C HIS A 50 -2.18 -2.72 7.38
N GLU A 51 -2.25 -4.03 7.08
CA GLU A 51 -3.45 -4.73 6.65
C GLU A 51 -3.52 -6.16 7.18
N PHE A 52 -4.75 -6.67 7.26
CA PHE A 52 -5.08 -8.10 7.28
C PHE A 52 -5.78 -8.45 5.97
N GLU A 53 -5.43 -9.58 5.37
CA GLU A 53 -6.14 -10.09 4.22
C GLU A 53 -7.15 -11.16 4.63
N TYR A 54 -8.34 -11.11 4.02
CA TYR A 54 -9.41 -12.08 4.18
C TYR A 54 -9.85 -12.60 2.82
N PHE A 55 -10.24 -13.85 2.77
CA PHE A 55 -10.71 -14.49 1.55
C PHE A 55 -11.94 -15.35 1.84
N ASN A 56 -12.93 -15.27 0.97
CA ASN A 56 -14.12 -16.11 1.02
C ASN A 56 -14.05 -17.13 -0.13
N ASP A 57 -13.95 -18.41 0.24
CA ASP A 57 -13.78 -19.50 -0.73
C ASP A 57 -15.05 -19.74 -1.59
N VAL A 58 -16.22 -19.29 -1.15
CA VAL A 58 -17.48 -19.43 -1.88
C VAL A 58 -17.67 -18.31 -2.91
N THR A 59 -17.51 -17.06 -2.46
CA THR A 59 -17.71 -15.88 -3.32
C THR A 59 -16.47 -15.52 -4.14
N GLN A 60 -15.30 -16.07 -3.79
CA GLN A 60 -14.00 -15.76 -4.38
C GLN A 60 -13.61 -14.27 -4.21
N VAL A 61 -14.18 -13.61 -3.21
CA VAL A 61 -13.91 -12.21 -2.89
C VAL A 61 -12.78 -12.11 -1.87
N ARG A 62 -11.83 -11.23 -2.14
CA ARG A 62 -10.78 -10.82 -1.21
C ARG A 62 -11.16 -9.50 -0.56
N ILE A 63 -10.87 -9.36 0.73
CA ILE A 63 -11.00 -8.11 1.48
C ILE A 63 -9.67 -7.84 2.18
N GLU A 64 -9.15 -6.63 2.00
CA GLU A 64 -7.98 -6.12 2.72
C GLU A 64 -8.47 -5.14 3.78
N VAL A 65 -8.23 -5.46 5.05
CA VAL A 65 -8.62 -4.62 6.19
C VAL A 65 -7.40 -3.84 6.63
N GLU A 66 -7.33 -2.59 6.21
CA GLU A 66 -6.25 -1.68 6.54
C GLU A 66 -6.54 -0.89 7.83
N TRP A 67 -5.53 -0.61 8.63
CA TRP A 67 -5.63 0.28 9.79
C TRP A 67 -4.77 1.54 9.67
N ARG A 68 -4.01 1.63 8.60
CA ARG A 68 -3.27 2.83 8.20
C ARG A 68 -2.98 2.77 6.71
N LEU A 69 -3.07 3.91 6.07
CA LEU A 69 -2.70 4.03 4.67
C LEU A 69 -1.18 4.12 4.55
N GLU A 70 -0.61 3.28 3.70
CA GLU A 70 0.82 3.29 3.44
C GLU A 70 1.26 4.67 2.89
N GLY A 71 2.38 5.19 3.38
CA GLY A 71 2.90 6.49 2.98
C GLY A 71 2.16 7.71 3.56
N LEU A 72 1.02 7.54 4.21
CA LEU A 72 0.23 8.60 4.83
C LEU A 72 0.21 8.51 6.37
N ALA A 73 1.25 7.90 6.94
CA ALA A 73 1.40 7.78 8.39
C ALA A 73 1.41 9.16 9.05
N GLY A 74 0.60 9.33 10.09
CA GLY A 74 0.54 10.55 10.90
C GLY A 74 -0.74 11.37 10.74
N GLN A 75 -1.61 11.05 9.79
CA GLN A 75 -2.96 11.66 9.75
C GLN A 75 -3.89 10.88 10.68
N PRO A 76 -4.61 11.56 11.60
CA PRO A 76 -5.58 10.91 12.47
C PRO A 76 -6.72 10.27 11.66
N PHE A 77 -7.13 9.07 12.02
CA PHE A 77 -8.27 8.39 11.39
C PHE A 77 -9.55 9.24 11.46
N ALA A 78 -9.75 9.95 12.59
CA ALA A 78 -10.89 10.83 12.79
C ALA A 78 -10.98 11.95 11.74
N ASP A 79 -9.85 12.48 11.27
CA ASP A 79 -9.81 13.52 10.24
C ASP A 79 -10.26 12.98 8.87
N TRP A 80 -9.88 11.74 8.55
CA TRP A 80 -10.36 11.09 7.32
C TRP A 80 -11.87 10.84 7.38
N LEU A 81 -12.37 10.35 8.51
CA LEU A 81 -13.78 10.09 8.70
C LEU A 81 -14.62 11.40 8.65
N ALA A 82 -14.11 12.46 9.26
CA ALA A 82 -14.80 13.76 9.28
C ALA A 82 -14.86 14.42 7.90
N ARG A 83 -13.81 14.28 7.09
CA ARG A 83 -13.71 14.86 5.74
C ARG A 83 -14.09 13.90 4.62
N GLY A 84 -14.36 12.65 4.97
CA GLY A 84 -14.74 11.61 4.03
C GLY A 84 -16.07 11.90 3.34
N ARG A 85 -16.24 11.37 2.14
CA ARG A 85 -17.46 11.49 1.36
C ARG A 85 -18.42 10.37 1.73
N ARG A 86 -19.63 10.72 2.14
CA ARG A 86 -20.67 9.74 2.45
C ARG A 86 -21.33 9.28 1.17
N GLU A 87 -21.44 8.01 0.97
CA GLU A 87 -22.09 7.37 -0.18
C GLU A 87 -22.92 6.18 0.31
N THR A 88 -23.90 5.76 -0.49
CA THR A 88 -24.72 4.58 -0.19
C THR A 88 -24.29 3.43 -1.09
N LEU A 89 -23.94 2.30 -0.51
CA LEU A 89 -23.61 1.08 -1.21
C LEU A 89 -24.48 -0.07 -0.68
N GLY A 90 -25.30 -0.66 -1.55
CA GLY A 90 -26.18 -1.76 -1.16
C GLY A 90 -27.23 -1.40 -0.10
N GLY A 91 -27.60 -0.11 0.05
CA GLY A 91 -28.51 0.38 1.07
C GLY A 91 -27.85 0.82 2.38
N GLU A 92 -26.56 0.57 2.53
CA GLU A 92 -25.77 0.95 3.72
C GLU A 92 -24.93 2.21 3.45
N GLU A 93 -24.80 3.07 4.47
CA GLU A 93 -23.94 4.23 4.40
C GLU A 93 -22.47 3.81 4.55
N ILE A 94 -21.64 4.21 3.58
CA ILE A 94 -20.20 4.07 3.63
C ILE A 94 -19.52 5.44 3.57
N VAL A 95 -18.29 5.51 4.08
CA VAL A 95 -17.47 6.71 4.00
C VAL A 95 -16.28 6.42 3.13
N ARG A 96 -16.18 7.12 1.99
CA ARG A 96 -14.99 7.10 1.14
C ARG A 96 -13.94 8.08 1.64
N LEU A 97 -12.69 7.80 1.36
CA LEU A 97 -11.59 8.72 1.68
C LEU A 97 -11.84 10.12 1.11
N PRO A 98 -11.36 11.18 1.77
CA PRO A 98 -11.30 12.51 1.19
C PRO A 98 -10.58 12.46 -0.16
N THR A 99 -11.01 13.27 -1.13
CA THR A 99 -10.49 13.23 -2.49
C THR A 99 -8.97 13.31 -2.54
N GLU A 100 -8.34 14.21 -1.79
CA GLU A 100 -6.88 14.37 -1.76
C GLU A 100 -6.18 13.13 -1.17
N THR A 101 -6.79 12.49 -0.17
CA THR A 101 -6.26 11.26 0.44
C THR A 101 -6.36 10.08 -0.54
N GLU A 102 -7.50 9.96 -1.25
CA GLU A 102 -7.70 8.96 -2.31
C GLU A 102 -6.64 9.13 -3.43
N PHE A 103 -6.32 10.37 -3.79
CA PHE A 103 -5.25 10.68 -4.73
C PHE A 103 -3.91 10.11 -4.29
N PHE A 104 -3.49 10.42 -3.06
CA PHE A 104 -2.24 9.93 -2.53
C PHE A 104 -2.21 8.41 -2.45
N TYR A 105 -3.32 7.82 -2.01
CA TYR A 105 -3.43 6.38 -1.93
C TYR A 105 -3.16 5.72 -3.27
N LEU A 106 -3.78 6.18 -4.37
CA LEU A 106 -3.57 5.62 -5.70
C LEU A 106 -2.11 5.69 -6.15
N PHE A 107 -1.45 6.81 -5.93
CA PHE A 107 -0.03 6.94 -6.29
C PHE A 107 0.87 6.08 -5.42
N VAL A 108 0.63 6.05 -4.10
CA VAL A 108 1.45 5.28 -3.18
C VAL A 108 1.24 3.78 -3.37
N HIS A 109 0.00 3.34 -3.54
CA HIS A 109 -0.36 1.95 -3.80
C HIS A 109 0.26 1.45 -5.12
N GLY A 110 0.02 2.16 -6.23
CA GLY A 110 0.60 1.79 -7.53
C GLY A 110 2.13 1.73 -7.50
N ALA A 111 2.78 2.72 -6.92
CA ALA A 111 4.24 2.73 -6.78
C ALA A 111 4.74 1.66 -5.81
N GLY A 112 4.03 1.43 -4.70
CA GLY A 112 4.32 0.35 -3.74
C GLY A 112 4.39 -1.02 -4.41
N HIS A 113 3.54 -1.24 -5.38
CA HIS A 113 3.47 -2.46 -6.19
C HIS A 113 4.29 -2.40 -7.49
N GLY A 114 5.09 -1.37 -7.72
CA GLY A 114 5.91 -1.23 -8.93
C GLY A 114 5.08 -1.09 -10.20
N TRP A 115 3.83 -0.68 -10.10
CA TRP A 115 2.90 -0.45 -11.21
C TRP A 115 2.67 -1.68 -12.12
N PHE A 116 2.85 -2.90 -11.61
CA PHE A 116 2.75 -4.11 -12.45
C PHE A 116 1.35 -4.33 -13.05
N ARG A 117 0.32 -3.66 -12.55
CA ARG A 117 -1.05 -3.67 -13.10
C ARG A 117 -1.38 -2.33 -13.75
N LEU A 118 -1.58 -2.32 -15.05
CA LEU A 118 -1.88 -1.10 -15.82
C LEU A 118 -3.16 -0.38 -15.35
N PHE A 119 -4.12 -1.07 -14.77
CA PHE A 119 -5.35 -0.39 -14.35
C PHE A 119 -5.12 0.63 -13.21
N TRP A 120 -4.12 0.46 -12.35
CA TRP A 120 -3.76 1.49 -11.37
C TRP A 120 -3.30 2.77 -12.06
N LEU A 121 -2.61 2.63 -13.19
CA LEU A 121 -2.18 3.78 -13.96
C LEU A 121 -3.36 4.46 -14.68
N VAL A 122 -4.37 3.70 -15.10
CA VAL A 122 -5.62 4.27 -15.65
C VAL A 122 -6.35 5.10 -14.59
N ASP A 123 -6.40 4.66 -13.34
CA ASP A 123 -6.99 5.45 -12.25
C ASP A 123 -6.24 6.77 -12.02
N VAL A 124 -4.91 6.72 -12.04
CA VAL A 124 -4.07 7.93 -11.98
C VAL A 124 -4.32 8.85 -13.17
N ALA A 125 -4.45 8.29 -14.38
CA ALA A 125 -4.74 9.07 -15.58
C ALA A 125 -6.09 9.82 -15.50
N LEU A 126 -7.15 9.11 -15.09
CA LEU A 126 -8.47 9.71 -14.86
C LEU A 126 -8.40 10.86 -13.84
N LEU A 127 -7.55 10.71 -12.87
CA LEU A 127 -7.29 11.67 -11.86
C LEU A 127 -6.56 12.91 -12.39
N LEU A 128 -5.50 12.73 -13.18
CA LEU A 128 -4.73 13.81 -13.80
C LEU A 128 -5.58 14.64 -14.77
N MET A 129 -6.61 14.04 -15.35
CA MET A 129 -7.57 14.70 -16.25
C MET A 129 -8.71 15.40 -15.52
N ARG A 130 -8.82 15.25 -14.20
CA ARG A 130 -9.92 15.82 -13.43
C ARG A 130 -9.76 17.33 -13.29
N GLU A 131 -10.82 18.07 -13.62
CA GLU A 131 -10.89 19.51 -13.43
C GLU A 131 -11.07 19.89 -11.94
N GLY A 132 -10.68 21.13 -11.60
CA GLY A 132 -10.89 21.70 -10.27
C GLY A 132 -9.98 21.15 -9.17
N VAL A 133 -8.93 20.40 -9.51
CA VAL A 133 -7.96 19.87 -8.53
C VAL A 133 -6.94 20.96 -8.18
N ASP A 134 -6.80 21.26 -6.89
CA ASP A 134 -5.71 22.11 -6.39
C ASP A 134 -4.39 21.35 -6.37
N TRP A 135 -3.75 21.29 -7.53
CA TRP A 135 -2.46 20.60 -7.69
C TRP A 135 -1.36 21.21 -6.82
N ALA A 136 -1.41 22.51 -6.54
CA ALA A 136 -0.41 23.15 -5.68
C ALA A 136 -0.56 22.69 -4.23
N ALA A 137 -1.80 22.56 -3.72
CA ALA A 137 -2.06 21.98 -2.41
C ALA A 137 -1.63 20.51 -2.35
N LEU A 138 -1.95 19.71 -3.38
CA LEU A 138 -1.55 18.32 -3.51
C LEU A 138 -0.02 18.15 -3.47
N ILE A 139 0.72 18.96 -4.23
CA ILE A 139 2.20 18.93 -4.23
C ILE A 139 2.75 19.26 -2.84
N ARG A 140 2.21 20.29 -2.18
CA ARG A 140 2.62 20.64 -0.81
C ARG A 140 2.38 19.46 0.15
N ALA A 141 1.20 18.84 0.07
CA ALA A 141 0.85 17.69 0.90
C ALA A 141 1.72 16.45 0.59
N ALA A 142 2.02 16.17 -0.68
CA ALA A 142 2.93 15.10 -1.08
C ALA A 142 4.32 15.26 -0.48
N ARG A 143 4.86 16.48 -0.50
CA ARG A 143 6.15 16.82 0.11
C ARG A 143 6.12 16.68 1.64
N ALA A 144 5.09 17.19 2.28
CA ALA A 144 4.90 17.07 3.73
C ALA A 144 4.82 15.60 4.17
N SER A 145 4.14 14.76 3.39
CA SER A 145 4.01 13.31 3.62
C SER A 145 5.21 12.51 3.07
N ARG A 146 6.17 13.16 2.39
CA ARG A 146 7.37 12.54 1.79
C ARG A 146 7.04 11.45 0.77
N VAL A 147 5.96 11.63 0.02
CA VAL A 147 5.49 10.72 -1.04
C VAL A 147 5.58 11.34 -2.44
N GLU A 148 6.26 12.47 -2.59
CA GLU A 148 6.38 13.14 -3.88
C GLU A 148 6.99 12.25 -4.97
N ALA A 149 7.94 11.38 -4.64
CA ALA A 149 8.53 10.46 -5.61
C ALA A 149 7.51 9.48 -6.20
N HIS A 150 6.51 9.05 -5.40
CA HIS A 150 5.40 8.21 -5.86
C HIS A 150 4.52 8.99 -6.85
N VAL A 151 4.23 10.26 -6.54
CA VAL A 151 3.40 11.13 -7.39
C VAL A 151 4.12 11.44 -8.71
N TRP A 152 5.41 11.81 -8.65
CA TRP A 152 6.18 12.12 -9.86
C TRP A 152 6.31 10.91 -10.77
N GLN A 153 6.58 9.73 -10.23
CA GLN A 153 6.66 8.49 -10.99
C GLN A 153 5.34 8.14 -11.67
N GLY A 154 4.23 8.13 -10.91
CA GLY A 154 2.91 7.80 -11.47
C GLY A 154 2.47 8.79 -12.54
N ALA A 155 2.71 10.09 -12.33
CA ALA A 155 2.44 11.13 -13.32
C ALA A 155 3.29 10.93 -14.60
N ARG A 156 4.59 10.63 -14.45
CA ARG A 156 5.48 10.36 -15.58
C ARG A 156 5.08 9.11 -16.38
N LEU A 157 4.68 8.04 -15.69
CA LEU A 157 4.16 6.82 -16.33
C LEU A 157 2.87 7.08 -17.10
N ALA A 158 1.93 7.84 -16.53
CA ALA A 158 0.67 8.19 -17.18
C ALA A 158 0.93 9.04 -18.45
N GLU A 159 1.84 10.02 -18.38
CA GLU A 159 2.26 10.81 -19.53
C GLU A 159 2.87 9.93 -20.63
N MET A 160 3.81 9.05 -20.26
CA MET A 160 4.53 8.21 -21.24
C MET A 160 3.68 7.12 -21.87
N LEU A 161 2.91 6.38 -21.07
CA LEU A 161 2.20 5.18 -21.54
C LEU A 161 0.79 5.48 -22.04
N LEU A 162 0.12 6.45 -21.44
CA LEU A 162 -1.28 6.79 -21.75
C LEU A 162 -1.42 8.13 -22.48
N GLN A 163 -0.29 8.82 -22.73
CA GLN A 163 -0.25 10.11 -23.42
C GLN A 163 -1.13 11.20 -22.76
N ILE A 164 -1.27 11.12 -21.44
CA ILE A 164 -2.05 12.07 -20.66
C ILE A 164 -1.20 13.32 -20.42
N PRO A 165 -1.66 14.51 -20.83
CA PRO A 165 -0.93 15.74 -20.56
C PRO A 165 -0.87 16.03 -19.06
N LEU A 166 0.33 16.30 -18.56
CA LEU A 166 0.47 16.67 -17.16
C LEU A 166 -0.14 18.05 -16.88
N PRO A 167 -0.88 18.21 -15.76
CA PRO A 167 -1.23 19.52 -15.24
C PRO A 167 0.00 20.42 -15.13
N ASP A 168 -0.12 21.71 -15.45
CA ASP A 168 1.01 22.66 -15.48
C ASP A 168 1.83 22.66 -14.19
N ALA A 169 1.15 22.55 -13.05
CA ALA A 169 1.78 22.48 -11.74
C ALA A 169 2.69 21.26 -11.54
N LEU A 170 2.47 20.16 -12.28
CA LEU A 170 3.27 18.94 -12.21
C LEU A 170 4.43 18.91 -13.20
N ARG A 171 4.37 19.62 -14.30
CA ARG A 171 5.39 19.54 -15.37
C ARG A 171 6.80 19.80 -14.87
N VAL A 172 7.00 20.92 -14.18
CA VAL A 172 8.33 21.28 -13.65
C VAL A 172 8.80 20.32 -12.54
N PRO A 173 7.99 20.04 -11.49
CA PRO A 173 8.38 19.07 -10.48
C PRO A 173 8.76 17.69 -11.03
N VAL A 174 7.99 17.18 -11.99
CA VAL A 174 8.25 15.86 -12.59
C VAL A 174 9.53 15.87 -13.42
N SER A 175 9.74 16.91 -14.28
CA SER A 175 10.91 17.00 -15.14
C SER A 175 12.23 17.23 -14.38
N GLN A 176 12.17 17.85 -13.21
CA GLN A 176 13.35 18.14 -12.37
C GLN A 176 13.64 17.07 -11.31
N ALA A 177 12.79 16.07 -11.15
CA ALA A 177 12.95 15.05 -10.13
C ALA A 177 14.10 14.09 -10.47
N VAL A 178 15.21 14.20 -9.75
CA VAL A 178 16.50 13.52 -10.02
C VAL A 178 16.42 12.00 -10.24
N ARG A 179 15.38 11.35 -9.75
CA ARG A 179 15.27 9.89 -9.80
C ARG A 179 14.02 9.38 -10.50
N VAL A 180 13.21 10.27 -11.04
CA VAL A 180 11.93 9.88 -11.63
C VAL A 180 12.13 8.95 -12.83
N ASP A 181 13.10 9.22 -13.69
CA ASP A 181 13.36 8.37 -14.85
C ASP A 181 13.84 6.98 -14.45
N TRP A 182 14.72 6.88 -13.45
CA TRP A 182 15.15 5.58 -12.93
C TRP A 182 13.97 4.80 -12.33
N LEU A 183 13.15 5.43 -11.49
CA LEU A 183 11.96 4.81 -10.89
C LEU A 183 10.96 4.38 -11.96
N THR A 184 10.77 5.19 -12.99
CA THR A 184 9.91 4.91 -14.13
C THR A 184 10.40 3.68 -14.90
N ASN A 185 11.69 3.59 -15.20
CA ASN A 185 12.30 2.46 -15.90
C ASN A 185 12.19 1.15 -15.07
N GLU A 186 12.36 1.22 -13.75
CA GLU A 186 12.13 0.06 -12.87
C GLU A 186 10.68 -0.42 -12.92
N ALA A 187 9.71 0.50 -12.94
CA ALA A 187 8.29 0.16 -13.06
C ALA A 187 7.96 -0.44 -14.43
N LEU A 188 8.50 0.11 -15.52
CA LEU A 188 8.34 -0.45 -16.88
C LEU A 188 8.91 -1.88 -16.96
N GLY A 189 10.05 -2.11 -16.31
CA GLY A 189 10.61 -3.46 -16.18
C GLY A 189 9.70 -4.41 -15.42
N ALA A 190 9.07 -3.96 -14.34
CA ALA A 190 8.12 -4.75 -13.56
C ALA A 190 6.84 -5.06 -14.35
N MET A 191 6.31 -4.11 -15.12
CA MET A 191 5.15 -4.32 -16.00
C MET A 191 5.42 -5.32 -17.11
N SER A 192 6.67 -5.34 -17.63
CA SER A 192 7.08 -6.24 -18.71
C SER A 192 7.46 -7.63 -18.22
N ALA A 193 7.81 -7.77 -16.95
CA ALA A 193 8.12 -9.06 -16.36
C ALA A 193 6.83 -9.84 -16.16
N CYS A 194 6.67 -10.92 -16.93
CA CYS A 194 5.63 -11.90 -16.64
C CYS A 194 5.86 -12.46 -15.23
N GLU A 195 4.85 -12.47 -14.36
CA GLU A 195 4.94 -13.07 -13.01
C GLU A 195 5.12 -14.60 -13.13
N THR A 196 6.29 -15.02 -13.50
CA THR A 196 6.68 -16.44 -13.57
C THR A 196 7.37 -16.83 -12.29
N GLY A 197 6.61 -17.22 -11.27
CA GLY A 197 7.15 -18.04 -10.21
C GLY A 197 7.88 -17.30 -9.06
N ARG A 198 8.56 -18.09 -8.22
CA ARG A 198 9.32 -17.66 -7.04
C ARG A 198 10.31 -16.54 -7.36
N LYS A 199 10.16 -15.43 -6.71
CA LYS A 199 11.05 -14.28 -6.82
C LYS A 199 12.39 -14.66 -6.15
N GLY A 200 13.44 -14.85 -6.93
CA GLY A 200 14.78 -15.13 -6.39
C GLY A 200 15.38 -13.94 -5.63
N LEU A 201 16.52 -14.18 -4.97
CA LEU A 201 17.27 -13.14 -4.25
C LEU A 201 17.51 -11.86 -5.07
N PRO A 202 17.93 -11.93 -6.36
CA PRO A 202 18.13 -10.72 -7.16
C PRO A 202 16.90 -9.84 -7.28
N GLU A 203 15.73 -10.45 -7.44
CA GLU A 203 14.47 -9.71 -7.53
C GLU A 203 14.10 -9.06 -6.19
N LEU A 204 14.31 -9.75 -5.08
CA LEU A 204 14.13 -9.19 -3.74
C LEU A 204 15.03 -7.98 -3.51
N PHE A 205 16.31 -8.03 -3.93
CA PHE A 205 17.21 -6.89 -3.85
C PHE A 205 16.76 -5.74 -4.76
N ARG A 206 16.35 -6.02 -5.98
CA ARG A 206 15.81 -5.02 -6.91
C ARG A 206 14.60 -4.30 -6.32
N GLN A 207 13.61 -5.05 -5.83
CA GLN A 207 12.42 -4.49 -5.19
C GLN A 207 12.76 -3.69 -3.92
N THR A 208 13.68 -4.19 -3.10
CA THR A 208 14.12 -3.46 -1.91
C THR A 208 14.77 -2.13 -2.27
N ARG A 209 15.68 -2.14 -3.24
CA ARG A 209 16.34 -0.93 -3.75
C ARG A 209 15.30 0.06 -4.30
N TYR A 210 14.35 -0.41 -5.11
CA TYR A 210 13.27 0.40 -5.63
C TYR A 210 12.46 1.06 -4.52
N GLN A 211 12.00 0.30 -3.53
CA GLN A 211 11.25 0.82 -2.38
C GLN A 211 12.06 1.83 -1.56
N LEU A 212 13.35 1.62 -1.37
CA LEU A 212 14.24 2.55 -0.68
C LEU A 212 14.43 3.86 -1.43
N HIS A 213 14.34 3.84 -2.77
CA HIS A 213 14.42 5.05 -3.60
C HIS A 213 13.10 5.83 -3.64
N LEU A 214 11.96 5.17 -3.53
CA LEU A 214 10.66 5.80 -3.38
C LEU A 214 10.54 6.57 -2.06
N ARG A 215 11.22 6.12 -1.00
CA ARG A 215 11.08 6.66 0.35
C ARG A 215 12.12 7.74 0.64
N GLN A 216 11.67 8.82 1.30
CA GLN A 216 12.55 9.89 1.75
C GLN A 216 12.76 9.85 3.27
N GLY A 217 14.01 10.06 3.69
CA GLY A 217 14.41 10.06 5.07
C GLY A 217 14.58 8.67 5.70
N TRP A 218 15.44 8.59 6.70
CA TRP A 218 15.79 7.33 7.36
C TRP A 218 14.62 6.60 8.02
N PRO A 219 13.64 7.25 8.69
CA PRO A 219 12.52 6.54 9.28
C PRO A 219 11.67 5.79 8.24
N ALA A 220 11.40 6.42 7.07
CA ALA A 220 10.64 5.81 6.00
C ALA A 220 11.41 4.66 5.33
N LYS A 221 12.73 4.79 5.16
CA LYS A 221 13.59 3.72 4.67
C LYS A 221 13.68 2.54 5.65
N ALA A 222 13.79 2.82 6.93
CA ALA A 222 13.77 1.79 7.97
C ALA A 222 12.44 1.02 7.99
N ALA A 223 11.31 1.69 7.72
CA ALA A 223 10.01 1.04 7.60
C ALA A 223 9.94 0.04 6.43
N VAL A 224 10.70 0.24 5.35
CA VAL A 224 10.82 -0.72 4.24
C VAL A 224 11.62 -1.96 4.67
N LEU A 225 12.64 -1.80 5.49
CA LEU A 225 13.54 -2.89 5.91
C LEU A 225 12.95 -3.71 7.06
N ARG A 226 12.22 -3.07 7.97
CA ARG A 226 11.69 -3.72 9.18
C ARG A 226 10.83 -4.96 8.91
N PRO A 227 9.85 -4.97 7.98
CA PRO A 227 9.06 -6.17 7.68
C PRO A 227 9.87 -7.30 7.03
N ARG A 228 11.02 -6.99 6.43
CA ARG A 228 11.94 -7.98 5.87
C ARG A 228 12.81 -8.66 6.93
N LEU A 229 13.07 -7.94 8.02
CA LEU A 229 13.79 -8.48 9.17
C LEU A 229 12.87 -9.27 10.12
N MET A 230 11.55 -9.03 10.08
CA MET A 230 10.58 -9.77 10.86
C MET A 230 9.38 -10.12 9.98
N SER A 231 9.39 -11.30 9.40
CA SER A 231 8.24 -11.82 8.65
C SER A 231 7.28 -12.56 9.61
N PRO A 232 5.96 -12.33 9.52
CA PRO A 232 4.97 -13.15 10.23
C PRO A 232 5.09 -14.65 9.91
N ALA A 233 5.59 -15.03 8.73
CA ALA A 233 5.89 -16.42 8.40
C ALA A 233 6.84 -17.07 9.40
N ASN A 234 7.78 -16.29 9.98
CA ASN A 234 8.70 -16.79 10.99
C ASN A 234 7.97 -17.24 12.26
N TRP A 235 6.86 -16.58 12.61
CA TRP A 235 6.04 -16.96 13.77
C TRP A 235 5.29 -18.27 13.56
N LYS A 236 4.95 -18.59 12.31
CA LYS A 236 4.33 -19.86 11.95
C LYS A 236 5.34 -21.01 12.04
N MET A 237 6.58 -20.79 11.62
CA MET A 237 7.64 -21.80 11.62
C MET A 237 8.25 -22.04 13.01
N LEU A 238 8.52 -20.95 13.74
CA LEU A 238 9.13 -21.00 15.07
C LEU A 238 8.09 -20.54 16.09
N ARG A 239 7.37 -21.45 16.73
CA ARG A 239 6.37 -21.13 17.75
C ARG A 239 7.03 -20.78 19.09
N LEU A 240 7.66 -19.62 19.14
CA LEU A 240 8.25 -19.11 20.39
C LEU A 240 7.15 -18.53 21.30
N SER A 241 7.31 -18.73 22.61
CA SER A 241 6.44 -18.08 23.58
C SER A 241 6.62 -16.55 23.51
N ASP A 242 5.58 -15.79 23.89
CA ASP A 242 5.54 -14.32 23.79
C ASP A 242 6.76 -13.61 24.40
N ARG A 243 7.38 -14.18 25.43
CA ARG A 243 8.60 -13.62 26.07
C ARG A 243 9.81 -13.59 25.13
N TRP A 244 9.84 -14.46 24.10
CA TRP A 244 10.96 -14.64 23.17
C TRP A 244 10.74 -14.03 21.79
N VAL A 245 9.70 -13.20 21.61
CA VAL A 245 9.39 -12.54 20.31
C VAL A 245 10.60 -11.79 19.72
N ALA A 246 11.48 -11.22 20.55
CA ALA A 246 12.69 -10.56 20.08
C ALA A 246 13.66 -11.50 19.31
N LEU A 247 13.63 -12.81 19.58
CA LEU A 247 14.49 -13.78 18.90
C LEU A 247 14.12 -13.97 17.42
N TYR A 248 12.90 -13.63 17.02
CA TYR A 248 12.53 -13.65 15.61
C TYR A 248 13.37 -12.70 14.75
N TYR A 249 13.82 -11.57 15.32
CA TYR A 249 14.74 -10.66 14.62
C TYR A 249 16.11 -11.28 14.32
N LEU A 250 16.56 -12.21 15.19
CA LEU A 250 17.82 -12.93 14.99
C LEU A 250 17.69 -14.09 14.01
N ALA A 251 16.50 -14.67 13.89
CA ALA A 251 16.23 -15.79 12.99
C ALA A 251 15.97 -15.35 11.54
N ALA A 252 15.63 -14.08 11.30
CA ALA A 252 15.26 -13.55 9.99
C ALA A 252 16.29 -13.79 8.87
N PRO A 253 17.60 -13.62 9.08
CA PRO A 253 18.61 -13.83 8.02
C PRO A 253 18.69 -15.26 7.49
N PHE A 254 18.21 -16.24 8.26
CA PHE A 254 18.34 -17.67 7.95
C PHE A 254 17.12 -18.25 7.20
N GLN A 255 16.11 -17.44 6.91
CA GLN A 255 14.82 -17.88 6.35
C GLN A 255 14.55 -17.34 4.94
N ILE A 256 15.60 -16.97 4.22
CA ILE A 256 15.53 -16.62 2.80
C ILE A 256 15.60 -17.94 2.02
N GLY A 257 14.44 -18.59 1.89
CA GLY A 257 14.25 -19.82 1.15
C GLY A 257 12.92 -19.83 0.43
#